data_4d94362c09eba0ac7b44fe9708058f6c
#
_entry.id   4d94362c09eba0ac7b44fe9708058f6c
#
_cell.length_a   1.000
_cell.length_b   1.000
_cell.length_c   1.000
_cell.angle_alpha   90.00
_cell.angle_beta   90.00
_cell.angle_gamma   90.00
#
_symmetry.space_group_name_H-M   'P 1'
#
loop_
_entity.id
_entity.type
_entity.pdbx_description
1 polymer ?
#
loop_
_entity_poly.entity_id
_entity_poly.type
_entity_poly.pdbx_seq_one_letter_code
_entity_poly.pdbx_strand_id
1 'polypeptide(L)'
;ALERSGIPKAFIFISTVAVYGCDSGENITEEHPLNGTTPYALSKIKAEKYLEGWCAMHNVTLSILRPSLIAGPNPPGNLGAMIHGIENGKYLSIAGGKARKSVLMVQDIANLLPMLIEKGGIYNVCDSYQPSFRELEMVICKQLNKKRPISIPYWLAKSMAVIGDCLGEKAPINSLKLRKITS
;
A
#
# COMPACT_ATOMS: atom_id res chain seq x y z
N ALA A 1 -4.44 -20.53 18.92
CA ALA A 1 -3.61 -21.35 18.01
C ALA A 1 -2.13 -21.31 18.42
N LEU A 2 -1.55 -20.12 18.66
CA LEU A 2 -0.12 -19.96 19.04
C LEU A 2 0.24 -20.72 20.33
N GLU A 3 -0.62 -20.68 21.34
CA GLU A 3 -0.38 -21.35 22.63
C GLU A 3 -0.37 -22.90 22.53
N ARG A 4 -1.01 -23.46 21.50
CA ARG A 4 -1.05 -24.91 21.28
C ARG A 4 0.18 -25.47 20.58
N SER A 5 0.90 -24.64 19.82
CA SER A 5 2.10 -25.02 19.05
C SER A 5 3.41 -24.67 19.74
N GLY A 6 3.34 -24.11 20.95
CA GLY A 6 4.49 -23.59 21.69
C GLY A 6 4.68 -22.09 21.45
N ILE A 7 5.23 -21.38 22.45
CA ILE A 7 5.47 -19.94 22.38
C ILE A 7 6.75 -19.69 21.57
N PRO A 8 6.67 -18.93 20.44
CA PRO A 8 7.85 -18.63 19.65
C PRO A 8 8.76 -17.63 20.37
N LYS A 9 10.04 -17.60 20.03
CA LYS A 9 10.99 -16.60 20.54
C LYS A 9 10.75 -15.21 19.94
N ALA A 10 10.33 -15.17 18.67
CA ALA A 10 10.05 -13.93 17.96
C ALA A 10 8.79 -14.07 17.09
N PHE A 11 8.11 -12.95 16.87
CA PHE A 11 6.94 -12.84 16.00
C PHE A 11 7.11 -11.64 15.10
N ILE A 12 6.98 -11.84 13.77
CA ILE A 12 6.99 -10.76 12.80
C ILE A 12 5.59 -10.62 12.22
N PHE A 13 5.00 -9.45 12.36
CA PHE A 13 3.68 -9.14 11.83
C PHE A 13 3.77 -8.18 10.66
N ILE A 14 3.29 -8.59 9.50
CA ILE A 14 3.18 -7.71 8.33
C ILE A 14 1.86 -6.95 8.42
N SER A 15 1.95 -5.69 8.83
CA SER A 15 0.86 -4.73 8.88
C SER A 15 0.77 -3.91 7.58
N THR A 16 0.53 -2.61 7.64
CA THR A 16 0.38 -1.72 6.48
C THR A 16 0.43 -0.25 6.91
N VAL A 17 0.93 0.65 6.07
CA VAL A 17 0.81 2.11 6.30
C VAL A 17 -0.66 2.61 6.29
N ALA A 18 -1.61 1.81 5.79
CA ALA A 18 -3.03 2.15 5.84
C ALA A 18 -3.58 2.32 7.26
N VAL A 19 -2.88 1.81 8.29
CA VAL A 19 -3.24 2.01 9.71
C VAL A 19 -3.24 3.48 10.13
N TYR A 20 -2.47 4.33 9.46
CA TYR A 20 -2.43 5.76 9.73
C TYR A 20 -3.67 6.51 9.24
N GLY A 21 -4.39 5.98 8.25
CA GLY A 21 -5.57 6.63 7.67
C GLY A 21 -5.26 7.84 6.80
N CYS A 22 -3.99 8.05 6.45
CA CYS A 22 -3.57 9.16 5.61
C CYS A 22 -3.64 8.78 4.14
N ASP A 23 -4.34 9.57 3.32
CA ASP A 23 -4.33 9.42 1.85
C ASP A 23 -3.10 10.12 1.22
N SER A 24 -2.56 11.13 1.92
CA SER A 24 -1.35 11.88 1.56
C SER A 24 -0.60 12.28 2.84
N GLY A 25 0.70 12.47 2.72
CA GLY A 25 1.55 12.94 3.80
C GLY A 25 3.02 12.76 3.45
N GLU A 26 3.87 13.53 4.11
CA GLU A 26 5.32 13.44 4.00
C GLU A 26 5.90 13.13 5.37
N ASN A 27 6.97 12.32 5.40
CA ASN A 27 7.69 11.99 6.62
C ASN A 27 6.80 11.41 7.75
N ILE A 28 5.84 10.56 7.40
CA ILE A 28 5.00 9.87 8.38
C ILE A 28 5.87 8.86 9.13
N THR A 29 6.06 9.08 10.43
CA THR A 29 6.83 8.21 11.33
C THR A 29 5.96 7.12 11.95
N GLU A 30 6.58 6.15 12.61
CA GLU A 30 5.91 5.06 13.31
C GLU A 30 5.07 5.52 14.51
N GLU A 31 5.37 6.71 15.05
CA GLU A 31 4.65 7.36 16.15
C GLU A 31 3.37 8.08 15.71
N HIS A 32 3.15 8.17 14.39
CA HIS A 32 1.95 8.83 13.87
C HIS A 32 0.67 8.12 14.34
N PRO A 33 -0.40 8.87 14.71
CA PRO A 33 -1.64 8.28 15.21
C PRO A 33 -2.29 7.28 14.23
N LEU A 34 -2.78 6.17 14.76
CA LEU A 34 -3.44 5.10 13.99
C LEU A 34 -4.92 5.46 13.73
N ASN A 35 -5.17 6.28 12.73
CA ASN A 35 -6.48 6.83 12.37
C ASN A 35 -7.16 6.13 11.18
N GLY A 36 -6.70 4.94 10.81
CA GLY A 36 -7.27 4.16 9.72
C GLY A 36 -8.73 3.78 9.99
N THR A 37 -9.63 4.10 9.06
CA THR A 37 -11.08 3.88 9.21
C THR A 37 -11.63 2.77 8.31
N THR A 38 -10.85 2.31 7.33
CA THR A 38 -11.29 1.21 6.46
C THR A 38 -11.33 -0.11 7.25
N PRO A 39 -12.23 -1.06 6.89
CA PRO A 39 -12.27 -2.38 7.56
C PRO A 39 -10.91 -3.08 7.57
N TYR A 40 -10.15 -2.95 6.49
CA TYR A 40 -8.78 -3.47 6.40
C TYR A 40 -7.84 -2.81 7.41
N ALA A 41 -7.78 -1.47 7.45
CA ALA A 41 -6.93 -0.75 8.40
C ALA A 41 -7.31 -1.07 9.85
N LEU A 42 -8.61 -1.06 10.17
CA LEU A 42 -9.11 -1.40 11.51
C LEU A 42 -8.73 -2.82 11.93
N SER A 43 -8.79 -3.78 11.00
CA SER A 43 -8.39 -5.16 11.29
C SER A 43 -6.90 -5.25 11.63
N LYS A 44 -6.05 -4.49 10.91
CA LYS A 44 -4.59 -4.44 11.16
C LYS A 44 -4.27 -3.73 12.47
N ILE A 45 -4.90 -2.59 12.77
CA ILE A 45 -4.75 -1.88 14.05
C ILE A 45 -5.11 -2.79 15.24
N LYS A 46 -6.23 -3.51 15.14
CA LYS A 46 -6.64 -4.45 16.19
C LYS A 46 -5.64 -5.59 16.36
N ALA A 47 -5.09 -6.11 15.26
CA ALA A 47 -4.10 -7.18 15.28
C ALA A 47 -2.77 -6.70 15.88
N GLU A 48 -2.29 -5.49 15.54
CA GLU A 48 -1.11 -4.90 16.15
C GLU A 48 -1.25 -4.82 17.67
N LYS A 49 -2.32 -4.17 18.17
CA LYS A 49 -2.59 -4.03 19.60
C LYS A 49 -2.71 -5.37 20.33
N TYR A 50 -3.35 -6.35 19.70
CA TYR A 50 -3.46 -7.70 20.30
C TYR A 50 -2.08 -8.36 20.42
N LEU A 51 -1.28 -8.28 19.35
CA LEU A 51 0.07 -8.89 19.34
C LEU A 51 1.03 -8.19 20.28
N GLU A 52 0.96 -6.86 20.42
CA GLU A 52 1.75 -6.12 21.41
C GLU A 52 1.49 -6.65 22.83
N GLY A 53 0.23 -6.75 23.22
CA GLY A 53 -0.15 -7.28 24.53
C GLY A 53 0.23 -8.75 24.71
N TRP A 54 -0.04 -9.59 23.71
CA TRP A 54 0.26 -11.01 23.79
C TRP A 54 1.78 -11.28 23.84
N CYS A 55 2.55 -10.63 23.00
CA CYS A 55 4.01 -10.79 22.96
C CYS A 55 4.67 -10.29 24.24
N ALA A 56 4.20 -9.15 24.79
CA ALA A 56 4.68 -8.64 26.08
C ALA A 56 4.42 -9.63 27.23
N MET A 57 3.22 -10.23 27.27
CA MET A 57 2.85 -11.22 28.30
C MET A 57 3.71 -12.48 28.24
N HIS A 58 4.11 -12.90 27.05
CA HIS A 58 4.83 -14.15 26.82
C HIS A 58 6.35 -13.97 26.60
N ASN A 59 6.85 -12.75 26.75
CA ASN A 59 8.27 -12.39 26.51
C ASN A 59 8.76 -12.78 25.12
N VAL A 60 7.92 -12.50 24.09
CA VAL A 60 8.19 -12.74 22.68
C VAL A 60 8.67 -11.46 22.02
N THR A 61 9.77 -11.51 21.29
CA THR A 61 10.24 -10.37 20.50
C THR A 61 9.26 -10.11 19.36
N LEU A 62 8.58 -8.95 19.35
CA LEU A 62 7.63 -8.56 18.32
C LEU A 62 8.24 -7.54 17.37
N SER A 63 8.19 -7.83 16.05
CA SER A 63 8.46 -6.86 14.98
C SER A 63 7.20 -6.64 14.15
N ILE A 64 6.77 -5.38 14.04
CA ILE A 64 5.64 -4.98 13.21
C ILE A 64 6.18 -4.20 12.02
N LEU A 65 5.94 -4.69 10.81
CA LEU A 65 6.26 -3.95 9.59
C LEU A 65 5.00 -3.32 9.04
N ARG A 66 5.08 -2.02 8.74
CA ARG A 66 4.04 -1.26 8.05
C ARG A 66 4.53 -0.92 6.64
N PRO A 67 4.45 -1.88 5.69
CA PRO A 67 4.89 -1.63 4.33
C PRO A 67 3.98 -0.63 3.62
N SER A 68 4.60 0.13 2.72
CA SER A 68 3.94 0.96 1.74
C SER A 68 3.30 0.12 0.61
N LEU A 69 3.16 0.65 -0.59
CA LEU A 69 2.65 -0.10 -1.75
C LEU A 69 3.63 -1.21 -2.13
N ILE A 70 3.23 -2.46 -1.94
CA ILE A 70 4.09 -3.60 -2.27
C ILE A 70 4.01 -3.88 -3.78
N ALA A 71 5.18 -3.88 -4.43
CA ALA A 71 5.37 -4.28 -5.82
C ALA A 71 5.99 -5.69 -5.88
N GLY A 72 5.55 -6.47 -6.85
CA GLY A 72 6.02 -7.84 -7.07
C GLY A 72 5.23 -8.54 -8.18
N PRO A 73 5.41 -9.83 -8.40
CA PRO A 73 4.60 -10.60 -9.35
C PRO A 73 3.12 -10.55 -8.98
N ASN A 74 2.25 -10.25 -9.96
CA ASN A 74 0.79 -10.19 -9.79
C ASN A 74 0.35 -9.34 -8.57
N PRO A 75 0.77 -8.08 -8.45
CA PRO A 75 0.49 -7.29 -7.26
C PRO A 75 -1.02 -7.06 -7.13
N PRO A 76 -1.59 -7.18 -5.92
CA PRO A 76 -3.01 -6.90 -5.69
C PRO A 76 -3.29 -5.39 -5.70
N GLY A 77 -4.58 -5.03 -5.68
CA GLY A 77 -5.03 -3.66 -5.48
C GLY A 77 -4.74 -2.71 -6.65
N ASN A 78 -4.40 -1.46 -6.33
CA ASN A 78 -4.28 -0.39 -7.32
C ASN A 78 -3.14 -0.61 -8.33
N LEU A 79 -2.02 -1.17 -7.90
CA LEU A 79 -0.89 -1.45 -8.79
C LEU A 79 -1.25 -2.54 -9.80
N GLY A 80 -1.89 -3.61 -9.36
CA GLY A 80 -2.39 -4.66 -10.25
C GLY A 80 -3.43 -4.13 -11.21
N ALA A 81 -4.38 -3.33 -10.74
CA ALA A 81 -5.38 -2.70 -11.60
C ALA A 81 -4.75 -1.78 -12.66
N MET A 82 -3.70 -1.04 -12.31
CA MET A 82 -2.92 -0.22 -13.24
C MET A 82 -2.22 -1.08 -14.30
N ILE A 83 -1.54 -2.14 -13.90
CA ILE A 83 -0.87 -3.07 -14.82
C ILE A 83 -1.88 -3.67 -15.82
N HIS A 84 -2.96 -4.25 -15.32
CA HIS A 84 -4.03 -4.81 -16.16
C HIS A 84 -4.70 -3.76 -17.06
N GLY A 85 -4.90 -2.55 -16.52
CA GLY A 85 -5.46 -1.45 -17.31
C GLY A 85 -4.56 -1.05 -18.48
N ILE A 86 -3.25 -0.97 -18.26
CA ILE A 86 -2.25 -0.67 -19.30
C ILE A 86 -2.17 -1.83 -20.32
N GLU A 87 -2.10 -3.06 -19.85
CA GLU A 87 -2.06 -4.27 -20.66
C GLU A 87 -3.22 -4.33 -21.65
N ASN A 88 -4.43 -4.00 -21.17
CA ASN A 88 -5.68 -4.03 -21.96
C ASN A 88 -5.98 -2.70 -22.68
N GLY A 89 -5.10 -1.69 -22.60
CA GLY A 89 -5.30 -0.39 -23.24
C GLY A 89 -6.47 0.45 -22.66
N LYS A 90 -6.89 0.15 -21.42
CA LYS A 90 -8.03 0.80 -20.75
C LYS A 90 -7.62 1.74 -19.61
N TYR A 91 -6.33 1.84 -19.32
CA TYR A 91 -5.82 2.73 -18.28
C TYR A 91 -5.76 4.17 -18.79
N LEU A 92 -6.21 5.10 -17.95
CA LEU A 92 -6.11 6.54 -18.19
C LEU A 92 -5.15 7.15 -17.17
N SER A 93 -4.15 7.89 -17.66
CA SER A 93 -3.29 8.70 -16.82
C SER A 93 -4.04 9.97 -16.39
N ILE A 94 -3.94 10.35 -15.13
CA ILE A 94 -4.70 11.48 -14.59
C ILE A 94 -3.73 12.59 -14.19
N ALA A 95 -4.02 13.83 -14.61
CA ALA A 95 -3.25 15.02 -14.26
C ALA A 95 -1.74 14.88 -14.51
N GLY A 96 -1.35 14.11 -15.52
CA GLY A 96 0.04 13.85 -15.86
C GLY A 96 0.79 12.92 -14.91
N GLY A 97 0.09 12.25 -13.98
CA GLY A 97 0.66 11.26 -13.07
C GLY A 97 1.73 11.81 -12.12
N LYS A 98 1.58 13.05 -11.65
CA LYS A 98 2.59 13.74 -10.84
C LYS A 98 2.68 13.25 -9.39
N ALA A 99 1.60 12.70 -8.85
CA ALA A 99 1.57 12.19 -7.48
C ALA A 99 2.62 11.08 -7.30
N ARG A 100 3.34 11.13 -6.18
CA ARG A 100 4.38 10.15 -5.82
C ARG A 100 3.81 9.11 -4.86
N LYS A 101 4.33 7.91 -4.93
CA LYS A 101 3.97 6.83 -4.00
C LYS A 101 5.21 6.15 -3.46
N SER A 102 5.23 5.95 -2.16
CA SER A 102 6.18 5.03 -1.55
C SER A 102 5.87 3.62 -2.02
N VAL A 103 6.87 2.97 -2.59
CA VAL A 103 6.78 1.59 -3.09
C VAL A 103 7.81 0.75 -2.37
N LEU A 104 7.57 -0.54 -2.28
CA LEU A 104 8.49 -1.51 -1.69
C LEU A 104 8.44 -2.79 -2.52
N MET A 105 9.59 -3.32 -2.89
CA MET A 105 9.65 -4.62 -3.55
C MET A 105 9.38 -5.73 -2.54
N VAL A 106 8.55 -6.71 -2.90
CA VAL A 106 8.23 -7.84 -2.02
C VAL A 106 9.49 -8.62 -1.60
N GLN A 107 10.49 -8.67 -2.47
CA GLN A 107 11.77 -9.32 -2.19
C GLN A 107 12.51 -8.66 -1.03
N ASP A 108 12.42 -7.34 -0.90
CA ASP A 108 13.10 -6.60 0.16
C ASP A 108 12.48 -6.87 1.53
N ILE A 109 11.18 -7.14 1.59
CA ILE A 109 10.53 -7.61 2.83
C ILE A 109 11.20 -8.92 3.30
N ALA A 110 11.39 -9.88 2.39
CA ALA A 110 12.01 -11.15 2.72
C ALA A 110 13.45 -10.98 3.22
N ASN A 111 14.20 -10.06 2.63
CA ASN A 111 15.58 -9.76 3.01
C ASN A 111 15.69 -9.10 4.40
N LEU A 112 14.65 -8.39 4.84
CA LEU A 112 14.62 -7.75 6.17
C LEU A 112 14.32 -8.74 7.31
N LEU A 113 13.61 -9.84 7.05
CA LEU A 113 13.13 -10.75 8.10
C LEU A 113 14.20 -11.25 9.05
N PRO A 114 15.42 -11.68 8.62
CA PRO A 114 16.44 -12.18 9.53
C PRO A 114 16.88 -11.15 10.57
N MET A 115 17.02 -9.88 10.17
CA MET A 115 17.40 -8.80 11.07
C MET A 115 16.31 -8.48 12.10
N LEU A 116 15.03 -8.63 11.73
CA LEU A 116 13.88 -8.27 12.56
C LEU A 116 13.58 -9.31 13.65
N ILE A 117 14.03 -10.55 13.50
CA ILE A 117 13.86 -11.61 14.50
C ILE A 117 14.51 -11.22 15.83
N GLU A 118 15.64 -10.51 15.77
CA GLU A 118 16.42 -10.16 16.97
C GLU A 118 16.07 -8.78 17.54
N LYS A 119 15.68 -7.83 16.67
CA LYS A 119 15.54 -6.44 17.08
C LYS A 119 14.22 -6.10 17.76
N GLY A 120 13.10 -6.65 17.30
CA GLY A 120 11.77 -6.18 17.70
C GLY A 120 11.51 -4.73 17.24
N GLY A 121 10.30 -4.22 17.48
CA GLY A 121 9.91 -2.84 17.20
C GLY A 121 8.94 -2.68 16.05
N ILE A 122 8.58 -1.43 15.75
CA ILE A 122 7.66 -1.06 14.67
C ILE A 122 8.45 -0.32 13.61
N TYR A 123 8.19 -0.65 12.33
CA TYR A 123 8.95 -0.09 11.21
C TYR A 123 8.04 0.24 10.03
N ASN A 124 8.08 1.49 9.56
CA ASN A 124 7.59 1.85 8.24
C ASN A 124 8.61 1.37 7.19
N VAL A 125 8.14 0.67 6.17
CA VAL A 125 9.03 0.08 5.17
C VAL A 125 8.65 0.54 3.77
N CYS A 126 9.61 1.18 3.11
CA CYS A 126 9.51 1.61 1.71
C CYS A 126 10.91 1.71 1.10
N ASP A 127 10.99 1.77 -0.22
CA ASP A 127 12.24 2.07 -0.92
C ASP A 127 12.65 3.54 -0.66
N SER A 128 13.94 3.82 -0.82
CA SER A 128 14.48 5.18 -0.71
C SER A 128 13.97 6.11 -1.81
N TYR A 129 13.55 5.56 -2.96
CA TYR A 129 13.01 6.31 -4.08
C TYR A 129 11.49 6.14 -4.17
N GLN A 130 10.76 7.26 -4.20
CA GLN A 130 9.32 7.29 -4.34
C GLN A 130 8.95 7.70 -5.78
N PRO A 131 8.63 6.75 -6.66
CA PRO A 131 8.27 7.06 -8.03
C PRO A 131 6.94 7.81 -8.13
N SER A 132 6.82 8.69 -9.13
CA SER A 132 5.55 9.23 -9.55
C SER A 132 4.72 8.17 -10.30
N PHE A 133 3.41 8.34 -10.36
CA PHE A 133 2.56 7.48 -11.19
C PHE A 133 3.01 7.46 -12.65
N ARG A 134 3.48 8.61 -13.16
CA ARG A 134 4.04 8.70 -14.52
C ARG A 134 5.25 7.81 -14.73
N GLU A 135 6.15 7.75 -13.76
CA GLU A 135 7.34 6.88 -13.82
C GLU A 135 6.94 5.41 -13.77
N LEU A 136 5.99 5.06 -12.88
CA LEU A 136 5.42 3.70 -12.84
C LEU A 136 4.77 3.33 -14.19
N GLU A 137 3.94 4.21 -14.76
CA GLU A 137 3.32 4.04 -16.07
C GLU A 137 4.37 3.76 -17.15
N MET A 138 5.45 4.55 -17.18
CA MET A 138 6.51 4.39 -18.18
C MET A 138 7.22 3.03 -18.05
N VAL A 139 7.55 2.61 -16.84
CA VAL A 139 8.20 1.32 -16.58
C VAL A 139 7.28 0.17 -17.00
N ILE A 140 6.01 0.20 -16.58
CA ILE A 140 5.03 -0.83 -16.92
C ILE A 140 4.82 -0.91 -18.44
N CYS A 141 4.62 0.24 -19.11
CA CYS A 141 4.46 0.27 -20.56
C CYS A 141 5.67 -0.31 -21.30
N LYS A 142 6.89 0.01 -20.85
CA LYS A 142 8.12 -0.55 -21.40
C LYS A 142 8.19 -2.06 -21.22
N GLN A 143 7.87 -2.58 -20.06
CA GLN A 143 7.90 -4.03 -19.77
C GLN A 143 6.85 -4.81 -20.55
N LEU A 144 5.66 -4.23 -20.72
CA LEU A 144 4.55 -4.86 -21.45
C LEU A 144 4.60 -4.59 -22.97
N ASN A 145 5.59 -3.83 -23.45
CA ASN A 145 5.67 -3.36 -24.85
C ASN A 145 4.38 -2.67 -25.33
N LYS A 146 3.81 -1.82 -24.48
CA LYS A 146 2.57 -1.07 -24.72
C LYS A 146 2.83 0.42 -24.93
N LYS A 147 1.93 1.09 -25.67
CA LYS A 147 1.92 2.54 -25.79
C LYS A 147 1.54 3.19 -24.48
N ARG A 148 2.01 4.43 -24.27
CA ARG A 148 1.65 5.21 -23.07
C ARG A 148 0.15 5.45 -23.02
N PRO A 149 -0.45 5.39 -21.81
CA PRO A 149 -1.85 5.74 -21.60
C PRO A 149 -2.15 7.19 -21.99
N ILE A 150 -3.38 7.43 -22.41
CA ILE A 150 -3.86 8.78 -22.67
C ILE A 150 -3.97 9.52 -21.35
N SER A 151 -3.39 10.71 -21.30
CA SER A 151 -3.49 11.57 -20.10
C SER A 151 -4.72 12.47 -20.21
N ILE A 152 -5.56 12.42 -19.17
CA ILE A 152 -6.73 13.31 -19.06
C ILE A 152 -6.49 14.36 -17.97
N PRO A 153 -6.98 15.59 -18.18
CA PRO A 153 -6.86 16.64 -17.18
C PRO A 153 -7.71 16.32 -15.94
N TYR A 154 -7.29 16.85 -14.78
CA TYR A 154 -7.94 16.58 -13.49
C TYR A 154 -9.44 16.89 -13.48
N TRP A 155 -9.86 18.01 -14.09
CA TRP A 155 -11.26 18.41 -14.12
C TRP A 155 -12.15 17.36 -14.83
N LEU A 156 -11.64 16.76 -15.92
CA LEU A 156 -12.37 15.71 -16.65
C LEU A 156 -12.43 14.41 -15.83
N ALA A 157 -11.31 14.03 -15.19
CA ALA A 157 -11.28 12.88 -14.29
C ALA A 157 -12.24 13.06 -13.11
N LYS A 158 -12.34 14.29 -12.56
CA LYS A 158 -13.27 14.63 -11.48
C LYS A 158 -14.74 14.46 -11.91
N SER A 159 -15.10 14.95 -13.10
CA SER A 159 -16.45 14.77 -13.63
C SER A 159 -16.79 13.28 -13.82
N MET A 160 -15.86 12.49 -14.36
CA MET A 160 -16.02 11.04 -14.50
C MET A 160 -16.15 10.34 -13.13
N ALA A 161 -15.41 10.79 -12.13
CA ALA A 161 -15.45 10.22 -10.79
C ALA A 161 -16.80 10.45 -10.09
N VAL A 162 -17.39 11.63 -10.24
CA VAL A 162 -18.77 11.93 -9.73
C VAL A 162 -19.80 11.00 -10.36
N ILE A 163 -19.71 10.78 -11.68
CA ILE A 163 -20.59 9.81 -12.35
C ILE A 163 -20.31 8.38 -11.83
N GLY A 164 -19.03 8.06 -11.64
CA GLY A 164 -18.61 6.76 -11.09
C GLY A 164 -19.08 6.49 -9.67
N ASP A 165 -19.25 7.51 -8.84
CA ASP A 165 -19.81 7.37 -7.49
C ASP A 165 -21.23 6.81 -7.50
N CYS A 166 -22.02 7.12 -8.55
CA CYS A 166 -23.36 6.55 -8.75
C CYS A 166 -23.32 5.05 -9.13
N LEU A 167 -22.21 4.59 -9.74
CA LEU A 167 -22.01 3.19 -10.15
C LEU A 167 -21.32 2.35 -9.06
N GLY A 168 -20.89 2.98 -7.96
CA GLY A 168 -20.27 2.36 -6.80
C GLY A 168 -18.87 1.80 -7.09
N GLU A 169 -18.48 0.75 -6.36
CA GLU A 169 -17.12 0.18 -6.43
C GLU A 169 -16.75 -0.44 -7.78
N LYS A 170 -17.73 -0.81 -8.60
CA LYS A 170 -17.52 -1.37 -9.94
C LYS A 170 -17.10 -0.34 -10.97
N ALA A 171 -17.24 0.97 -10.67
CA ALA A 171 -16.80 2.02 -11.56
C ALA A 171 -15.28 1.97 -11.79
N PRO A 172 -14.81 2.16 -13.03
CA PRO A 172 -13.37 2.22 -13.33
C PRO A 172 -12.68 3.37 -12.60
N ILE A 173 -13.38 4.48 -12.38
CA ILE A 173 -12.95 5.63 -11.57
C ILE A 173 -14.12 6.11 -10.70
N ASN A 174 -13.86 6.43 -9.44
CA ASN A 174 -14.76 7.08 -8.51
C ASN A 174 -13.96 8.07 -7.65
N SER A 175 -14.63 8.89 -6.84
CA SER A 175 -13.97 9.95 -6.05
C SER A 175 -12.90 9.41 -5.09
N LEU A 176 -13.11 8.23 -4.50
CA LEU A 176 -12.12 7.58 -3.65
C LEU A 176 -10.86 7.15 -4.42
N LYS A 177 -11.06 6.53 -5.59
CA LYS A 177 -9.94 6.11 -6.44
C LYS A 177 -9.19 7.31 -6.98
N LEU A 178 -9.92 8.37 -7.41
CA LEU A 178 -9.33 9.60 -7.91
C LEU A 178 -8.43 10.24 -6.85
N ARG A 179 -8.91 10.39 -5.61
CA ARG A 179 -8.14 10.96 -4.51
C ARG A 179 -6.83 10.19 -4.28
N LYS A 180 -6.87 8.86 -4.27
CA LYS A 180 -5.68 8.01 -4.10
C LYS A 180 -4.64 8.11 -5.21
N ILE A 181 -5.04 8.55 -6.40
CA ILE A 181 -4.15 8.66 -7.57
C ILE A 181 -3.56 10.08 -7.68
N THR A 182 -4.23 11.08 -7.09
CA THR A 182 -3.85 12.49 -7.24
C THR A 182 -3.26 13.13 -5.99
N SER A 183 -3.27 12.44 -4.85
CA SER A 183 -2.66 12.88 -3.58
C SER A 183 -1.29 12.27 -3.36
#